data_474b5f96f0eeaac6e0fe3443c766adab
#
_entry.id   474b5f96f0eeaac6e0fe3443c766adab
#
_cell.length_a   1.000
_cell.length_b   1.000
_cell.length_c   1.000
_cell.angle_alpha   90.00
_cell.angle_beta   90.00
_cell.angle_gamma   90.00
#
_symmetry.space_group_name_H-M   'P 1'
#
loop_
_entity.id
_entity.type
_entity.pdbx_description
1 polymer ?
#
loop_
_entity_poly.entity_id
_entity_poly.type
_entity_poly.pdbx_seq_one_letter_code
_entity_poly.pdbx_strand_id
1 'polypeptide(L)'
;IKKGEIYNGYKPKKYDFNSKVFLLDSGAFNIVKYVAKKVNYKFDKFIDELIIQMKEYYNFANNLKIDIVVSFDLGGKYTEKDGEGSDVELKKFFNSMNADEVNNILLEETIKYLKENPDYYPNVLATIHGDLQEDYKKCTEFVLSLEKKHSYKFWGFALGGIASYKKLDKSWYKDIDFNETGKKDYISTVGPARAAKIVRELIADNRPIHALGCGGYPNIATNYFSGATSFDAASPVRRVGDGNAESTKYVFSTTSPADAKFSKYFVGGINSNN
;
A
#
# COMPACT_ATOMS: atom_id res chain seq x y z
N ILE A 1 8.05 -23.83 -5.05
CA ILE A 1 7.44 -23.47 -3.77
C ILE A 1 6.22 -24.35 -3.63
N LYS A 2 6.09 -25.13 -2.54
CA LYS A 2 4.94 -26.03 -2.32
C LYS A 2 3.72 -25.21 -1.91
N LYS A 3 2.52 -25.78 -2.12
CA LYS A 3 1.25 -25.15 -1.74
C LYS A 3 1.31 -24.70 -0.28
N GLY A 4 1.04 -23.45 -0.01
CA GLY A 4 1.10 -22.84 1.33
C GLY A 4 2.48 -22.30 1.75
N GLU A 5 3.56 -22.50 0.97
CA GLU A 5 4.91 -22.07 1.38
C GLU A 5 5.13 -20.55 1.33
N ILE A 6 4.32 -19.81 0.56
CA ILE A 6 4.47 -18.35 0.44
C ILE A 6 4.25 -17.69 1.80
N TYR A 7 3.29 -18.17 2.56
CA TYR A 7 2.97 -17.63 3.89
C TYR A 7 3.44 -18.53 5.03
N ASN A 8 3.54 -19.86 4.82
CA ASN A 8 3.96 -20.82 5.87
C ASN A 8 5.46 -20.82 6.17
N GLY A 9 6.31 -20.30 5.29
CA GLY A 9 7.76 -20.19 5.51
C GLY A 9 8.18 -19.04 6.43
N TYR A 10 7.28 -18.12 6.72
CA TYR A 10 7.57 -16.98 7.59
C TYR A 10 7.50 -17.40 9.06
N LYS A 11 8.65 -17.67 9.66
CA LYS A 11 8.77 -17.73 11.13
C LYS A 11 8.99 -16.30 11.60
N PRO A 12 8.02 -15.66 12.28
CA PRO A 12 8.29 -14.36 12.86
C PRO A 12 9.47 -14.50 13.81
N LYS A 13 10.52 -13.71 13.59
CA LYS A 13 11.55 -13.54 14.62
C LYS A 13 10.81 -13.20 15.90
N LYS A 14 11.25 -13.74 17.05
CA LYS A 14 10.71 -13.32 18.36
C LYS A 14 10.97 -11.82 18.53
N TYR A 15 10.06 -10.99 18.05
CA TYR A 15 9.99 -9.59 18.44
C TYR A 15 9.15 -9.54 19.71
N ASP A 16 9.58 -8.75 20.67
CA ASP A 16 8.76 -8.42 21.83
C ASP A 16 7.67 -7.45 21.37
N PHE A 17 6.51 -8.00 21.06
CA PHE A 17 5.38 -7.31 20.46
C PHE A 17 4.45 -6.68 21.51
N ASN A 18 4.92 -6.45 22.71
CA ASN A 18 4.11 -5.85 23.76
C ASN A 18 3.53 -4.51 23.33
N SER A 19 2.22 -4.48 23.19
CA SER A 19 1.36 -3.31 22.98
C SER A 19 1.39 -2.62 21.61
N LYS A 20 1.53 -3.33 20.50
CA LYS A 20 1.57 -2.68 19.17
C LYS A 20 0.49 -3.22 18.26
N VAL A 21 -0.01 -2.35 17.41
CA VAL A 21 -0.93 -2.70 16.32
C VAL A 21 -0.10 -3.18 15.13
N PHE A 22 -0.43 -4.36 14.63
CA PHE A 22 0.20 -4.94 13.44
C PHE A 22 -0.64 -4.72 12.22
N LEU A 23 -0.06 -4.07 11.22
CA LEU A 23 -0.63 -3.97 9.89
C LEU A 23 0.15 -4.89 8.95
N LEU A 24 -0.57 -5.77 8.24
CA LEU A 24 -0.02 -6.65 7.22
C LEU A 24 -0.44 -6.15 5.83
N ASP A 25 0.55 -5.90 4.98
CA ASP A 25 0.35 -5.68 3.56
C ASP A 25 0.33 -7.02 2.81
N SER A 26 -0.43 -7.09 1.72
CA SER A 26 -0.61 -8.32 0.95
C SER A 26 0.68 -8.89 0.35
N GLY A 27 1.67 -8.04 0.10
CA GLY A 27 2.88 -8.40 -0.63
C GLY A 27 2.59 -8.91 -2.06
N ALA A 28 1.42 -8.57 -2.60
CA ALA A 28 0.86 -9.11 -3.83
C ALA A 28 1.79 -9.01 -5.03
N PHE A 29 2.64 -7.98 -5.09
CA PHE A 29 3.56 -7.77 -6.20
C PHE A 29 4.43 -9.01 -6.54
N ASN A 30 4.93 -9.71 -5.53
CA ASN A 30 5.72 -10.91 -5.72
C ASN A 30 4.84 -12.13 -6.01
N ILE A 31 3.69 -12.23 -5.36
CA ILE A 31 2.73 -13.33 -5.51
C ILE A 31 2.18 -13.35 -6.93
N VAL A 32 1.81 -12.20 -7.46
CA VAL A 32 1.25 -12.05 -8.80
C VAL A 32 2.20 -12.57 -9.88
N LYS A 33 3.48 -12.24 -9.80
CA LYS A 33 4.50 -12.76 -10.74
C LYS A 33 4.64 -14.27 -10.65
N TYR A 34 4.64 -14.80 -9.44
CA TYR A 34 4.70 -16.24 -9.21
C TYR A 34 3.48 -16.96 -9.77
N VAL A 35 2.29 -16.46 -9.50
CA VAL A 35 1.03 -17.02 -9.96
C VAL A 35 0.95 -17.02 -11.49
N ALA A 36 1.28 -15.91 -12.15
CA ALA A 36 1.29 -15.81 -13.61
C ALA A 36 2.14 -16.92 -14.26
N LYS A 37 3.35 -17.16 -13.73
CA LYS A 37 4.24 -18.23 -14.19
C LYS A 37 3.68 -19.63 -13.89
N LYS A 38 3.16 -19.83 -12.69
CA LYS A 38 2.58 -21.10 -12.25
C LYS A 38 1.46 -21.58 -13.16
N VAL A 39 0.61 -20.66 -13.63
CA VAL A 39 -0.53 -20.98 -14.51
C VAL A 39 -0.20 -20.86 -15.99
N ASN A 40 1.07 -20.65 -16.33
CA ASN A 40 1.53 -20.50 -17.71
C ASN A 40 0.80 -19.40 -18.46
N TYR A 41 0.61 -18.24 -17.81
CA TYR A 41 -0.01 -17.02 -18.33
C TYR A 41 -1.45 -17.21 -18.86
N LYS A 42 -2.20 -18.18 -18.34
CA LYS A 42 -3.62 -18.39 -18.67
C LYS A 42 -4.49 -17.55 -17.73
N PHE A 43 -5.21 -16.57 -18.28
CA PHE A 43 -5.94 -15.56 -17.50
C PHE A 43 -6.97 -16.18 -16.53
N ASP A 44 -7.85 -17.07 -17.00
CA ASP A 44 -8.87 -17.68 -16.14
C ASP A 44 -8.23 -18.42 -14.95
N LYS A 45 -7.18 -19.21 -15.23
CA LYS A 45 -6.44 -19.90 -14.17
C LYS A 45 -5.68 -18.97 -13.25
N PHE A 46 -5.29 -17.80 -13.77
CA PHE A 46 -4.62 -16.78 -12.98
C PHE A 46 -5.55 -16.18 -11.93
N ILE A 47 -6.79 -15.85 -12.30
CA ILE A 47 -7.81 -15.36 -11.37
C ILE A 47 -8.12 -16.41 -10.30
N ASP A 48 -8.39 -17.66 -10.69
CA ASP A 48 -8.67 -18.75 -9.75
C ASP A 48 -7.54 -18.93 -8.73
N GLU A 49 -6.29 -18.93 -9.19
CA GLU A 49 -5.14 -19.08 -8.31
C GLU A 49 -4.92 -17.86 -7.42
N LEU A 50 -5.19 -16.64 -7.91
CA LEU A 50 -5.14 -15.44 -7.07
C LEU A 50 -6.17 -15.48 -5.95
N ILE A 51 -7.38 -15.96 -6.22
CA ILE A 51 -8.42 -16.14 -5.19
C ILE A 51 -7.95 -17.15 -4.13
N ILE A 52 -7.28 -18.23 -4.55
CA ILE A 52 -6.68 -19.20 -3.60
C ILE A 52 -5.63 -18.50 -2.74
N GLN A 53 -4.72 -17.73 -3.34
CA GLN A 53 -3.67 -17.01 -2.61
C GLN A 53 -4.24 -15.96 -1.66
N MET A 54 -5.30 -15.27 -2.07
CA MET A 54 -6.04 -14.33 -1.24
C MET A 54 -6.60 -15.03 0.02
N LYS A 55 -7.24 -16.20 -0.14
CA LYS A 55 -7.76 -16.97 1.00
C LYS A 55 -6.64 -17.45 1.92
N GLU A 56 -5.51 -17.90 1.37
CA GLU A 56 -4.33 -18.28 2.15
C GLU A 56 -3.75 -17.08 2.93
N TYR A 57 -3.71 -15.90 2.33
CA TYR A 57 -3.29 -14.65 2.98
C TYR A 57 -4.16 -14.30 4.18
N TYR A 58 -5.49 -14.33 4.02
CA TYR A 58 -6.39 -14.04 5.12
C TYR A 58 -6.34 -15.09 6.23
N ASN A 59 -6.24 -16.37 5.89
CA ASN A 59 -6.04 -17.43 6.87
C ASN A 59 -4.74 -17.24 7.66
N PHE A 60 -3.66 -16.87 6.99
CA PHE A 60 -2.38 -16.59 7.62
C PHE A 60 -2.49 -15.41 8.61
N ALA A 61 -3.10 -14.31 8.19
CA ALA A 61 -3.30 -13.13 9.03
C ALA A 61 -4.16 -13.45 10.26
N ASN A 62 -5.22 -14.22 10.08
CA ASN A 62 -6.10 -14.65 11.17
C ASN A 62 -5.37 -15.54 12.18
N ASN A 63 -4.58 -16.51 11.71
CA ASN A 63 -3.82 -17.42 12.56
C ASN A 63 -2.75 -16.70 13.38
N LEU A 64 -2.15 -15.65 12.83
CA LEU A 64 -1.16 -14.82 13.53
C LEU A 64 -1.79 -13.73 14.41
N LYS A 65 -3.10 -13.59 14.41
CA LYS A 65 -3.81 -12.52 15.13
C LYS A 65 -3.29 -11.13 14.76
N ILE A 66 -3.14 -10.89 13.47
CA ILE A 66 -2.80 -9.57 12.93
C ILE A 66 -3.99 -8.63 13.18
N ASP A 67 -3.73 -7.40 13.62
CA ASP A 67 -4.80 -6.46 13.97
C ASP A 67 -5.46 -5.84 12.74
N ILE A 68 -4.66 -5.50 11.72
CA ILE A 68 -5.12 -4.82 10.51
C ILE A 68 -4.47 -5.47 9.30
N VAL A 69 -5.24 -5.72 8.27
CA VAL A 69 -4.74 -6.20 6.98
C VAL A 69 -5.18 -5.28 5.85
N VAL A 70 -4.31 -5.05 4.90
CA VAL A 70 -4.66 -4.44 3.62
C VAL A 70 -5.31 -5.50 2.74
N SER A 71 -6.41 -5.19 2.04
CA SER A 71 -7.06 -6.17 1.17
C SER A 71 -6.08 -6.69 0.11
N PHE A 72 -6.23 -7.99 -0.19
CA PHE A 72 -5.40 -8.60 -1.22
C PHE A 72 -5.70 -7.99 -2.59
N ASP A 73 -4.66 -7.55 -3.30
CA ASP A 73 -4.77 -6.82 -4.56
C ASP A 73 -3.58 -7.13 -5.49
N LEU A 74 -3.65 -6.69 -6.72
CA LEU A 74 -2.53 -6.78 -7.66
C LEU A 74 -1.46 -5.70 -7.46
N GLY A 75 -1.72 -4.68 -6.64
CA GLY A 75 -1.03 -3.43 -6.73
C GLY A 75 -1.49 -2.60 -7.95
N GLY A 76 -0.89 -1.44 -8.18
CA GLY A 76 -1.21 -0.61 -9.34
C GLY A 76 -0.73 -1.21 -10.67
N LYS A 77 -0.88 -0.45 -11.75
CA LYS A 77 -0.42 -0.86 -13.09
C LYS A 77 1.04 -1.31 -13.10
N TYR A 78 1.27 -2.47 -13.68
CA TYR A 78 2.63 -2.97 -13.92
C TYR A 78 3.26 -2.17 -15.04
N THR A 79 4.34 -1.44 -14.72
CA THR A 79 5.09 -0.69 -15.72
C THR A 79 6.11 -1.57 -16.43
N GLU A 80 6.63 -1.12 -17.60
CA GLU A 80 7.71 -1.80 -18.30
C GLU A 80 8.94 -2.10 -17.43
N LYS A 81 9.19 -1.29 -16.40
CA LYS A 81 10.30 -1.48 -15.45
C LYS A 81 10.07 -2.59 -14.44
N ASP A 82 8.82 -2.91 -14.16
CA ASP A 82 8.48 -4.00 -13.22
C ASP A 82 8.77 -5.39 -13.81
N GLY A 83 9.02 -5.44 -15.14
CA GLY A 83 9.49 -6.60 -15.88
C GLY A 83 11.00 -6.59 -16.17
N GLU A 84 11.81 -5.86 -15.40
CA GLU A 84 13.28 -5.91 -15.54
C GLU A 84 13.80 -7.31 -15.20
N GLY A 85 14.12 -8.01 -16.24
CA GLY A 85 14.60 -9.37 -16.32
C GLY A 85 13.87 -10.06 -17.46
N SER A 86 14.55 -10.48 -18.46
CA SER A 86 14.29 -11.30 -19.64
C SER A 86 12.93 -12.05 -19.83
N ASP A 87 11.91 -11.83 -19.02
CA ASP A 87 10.63 -12.54 -19.11
C ASP A 87 9.63 -11.75 -19.97
N VAL A 88 9.81 -11.87 -21.27
CA VAL A 88 8.97 -11.23 -22.31
C VAL A 88 7.49 -11.66 -22.18
N GLU A 89 7.24 -12.89 -21.77
CA GLU A 89 5.90 -13.45 -21.61
C GLU A 89 5.16 -12.82 -20.44
N LEU A 90 5.84 -12.67 -19.31
CA LEU A 90 5.30 -11.98 -18.13
C LEU A 90 4.90 -10.53 -18.45
N LYS A 91 5.74 -9.83 -19.19
CA LYS A 91 5.48 -8.46 -19.63
C LYS A 91 4.26 -8.39 -20.56
N LYS A 92 4.17 -9.28 -21.55
CA LYS A 92 3.02 -9.34 -22.45
C LYS A 92 1.74 -9.64 -21.66
N PHE A 93 1.80 -10.58 -20.74
CA PHE A 93 0.66 -10.97 -19.91
C PHE A 93 0.14 -9.78 -19.11
N PHE A 94 1.01 -9.06 -18.38
CA PHE A 94 0.58 -7.91 -17.61
C PHE A 94 0.09 -6.73 -18.47
N ASN A 95 0.68 -6.52 -19.65
CA ASN A 95 0.20 -5.47 -20.55
C ASN A 95 -1.17 -5.80 -21.18
N SER A 96 -1.56 -7.07 -21.25
CA SER A 96 -2.87 -7.50 -21.74
C SER A 96 -3.94 -7.52 -20.65
N MET A 97 -3.55 -7.38 -19.40
CA MET A 97 -4.47 -7.51 -18.25
C MET A 97 -5.06 -6.16 -17.86
N ASN A 98 -6.35 -6.16 -17.58
CA ASN A 98 -7.00 -5.04 -16.92
C ASN A 98 -6.84 -5.19 -15.38
N ALA A 99 -5.86 -4.47 -14.82
CA ALA A 99 -5.58 -4.56 -13.38
C ALA A 99 -6.76 -4.10 -12.50
N ASP A 100 -7.52 -3.11 -12.95
CA ASP A 100 -8.69 -2.60 -12.21
C ASP A 100 -9.79 -3.67 -12.15
N GLU A 101 -10.02 -4.39 -13.25
CA GLU A 101 -11.00 -5.49 -13.29
C GLU A 101 -10.61 -6.61 -12.33
N VAL A 102 -9.34 -7.00 -12.31
CA VAL A 102 -8.86 -8.04 -11.40
C VAL A 102 -8.93 -7.59 -9.95
N ASN A 103 -8.56 -6.36 -9.64
CA ASN A 103 -8.69 -5.79 -8.30
C ASN A 103 -10.16 -5.75 -7.84
N ASN A 104 -11.07 -5.43 -8.74
CA ASN A 104 -12.50 -5.44 -8.46
C ASN A 104 -13.02 -6.86 -8.12
N ILE A 105 -12.58 -7.87 -8.86
CA ILE A 105 -12.88 -9.28 -8.56
C ILE A 105 -12.34 -9.67 -7.19
N LEU A 106 -11.08 -9.35 -6.90
CA LEU A 106 -10.46 -9.69 -5.62
C LEU A 106 -11.12 -9.00 -4.43
N LEU A 107 -11.57 -7.75 -4.57
CA LEU A 107 -12.33 -7.04 -3.53
C LEU A 107 -13.69 -7.70 -3.28
N GLU A 108 -14.41 -8.08 -4.32
CA GLU A 108 -15.69 -8.78 -4.17
C GLU A 108 -15.51 -10.16 -3.53
N GLU A 109 -14.52 -10.94 -3.96
CA GLU A 109 -14.18 -12.23 -3.36
C GLU A 109 -13.70 -12.09 -1.90
N THR A 110 -13.01 -10.99 -1.57
CA THR A 110 -12.66 -10.65 -0.19
C THR A 110 -13.92 -10.53 0.68
N ILE A 111 -14.92 -9.77 0.23
CA ILE A 111 -16.17 -9.61 0.99
C ILE A 111 -16.87 -10.95 1.17
N LYS A 112 -16.96 -11.79 0.12
CA LYS A 112 -17.56 -13.12 0.20
C LYS A 112 -16.84 -13.97 1.24
N TYR A 113 -15.50 -14.02 1.17
CA TYR A 113 -14.68 -14.76 2.13
C TYR A 113 -14.92 -14.31 3.57
N LEU A 114 -14.95 -12.99 3.83
CA LEU A 114 -15.14 -12.45 5.17
C LEU A 114 -16.56 -12.72 5.72
N LYS A 115 -17.57 -12.72 4.86
CA LYS A 115 -18.94 -13.10 5.25
C LYS A 115 -19.07 -14.61 5.56
N GLU A 116 -18.32 -15.45 4.87
CA GLU A 116 -18.26 -16.90 5.14
C GLU A 116 -17.46 -17.21 6.42
N ASN A 117 -16.64 -16.26 6.89
CA ASN A 117 -15.80 -16.41 8.08
C ASN A 117 -16.09 -15.28 9.09
N PRO A 118 -17.27 -15.29 9.76
CA PRO A 118 -17.69 -14.20 10.63
C PRO A 118 -16.78 -13.97 11.84
N ASP A 119 -16.03 -14.99 12.26
CA ASP A 119 -15.06 -14.93 13.35
C ASP A 119 -13.68 -14.45 12.91
N TYR A 120 -13.56 -13.90 11.69
CA TYR A 120 -12.30 -13.38 11.18
C TYR A 120 -11.81 -12.22 12.06
N TYR A 121 -10.62 -12.38 12.65
CA TYR A 121 -10.08 -11.45 13.65
C TYR A 121 -9.60 -10.11 13.07
N PRO A 122 -8.78 -10.06 11.98
CA PRO A 122 -8.22 -8.80 11.52
C PRO A 122 -9.24 -7.82 10.96
N ASN A 123 -9.00 -6.53 11.21
CA ASN A 123 -9.70 -5.45 10.53
C ASN A 123 -9.18 -5.30 9.08
N VAL A 124 -10.07 -5.21 8.11
CA VAL A 124 -9.68 -5.16 6.70
C VAL A 124 -9.81 -3.75 6.15
N LEU A 125 -8.72 -3.23 5.56
CA LEU A 125 -8.69 -2.00 4.79
C LEU A 125 -8.90 -2.34 3.31
N ALA A 126 -9.93 -1.79 2.69
CA ALA A 126 -10.13 -1.92 1.25
C ALA A 126 -9.06 -1.11 0.50
N THR A 127 -8.36 -1.71 -0.45
CA THR A 127 -7.35 -1.04 -1.24
C THR A 127 -7.99 -0.18 -2.32
N ILE A 128 -7.55 1.07 -2.41
CA ILE A 128 -7.94 2.03 -3.43
C ILE A 128 -6.72 2.34 -4.29
N HIS A 129 -6.84 2.12 -5.59
CA HIS A 129 -5.78 2.35 -6.56
C HIS A 129 -6.21 3.35 -7.63
N GLY A 130 -5.23 3.99 -8.25
CA GLY A 130 -5.42 4.82 -9.41
C GLY A 130 -4.13 5.46 -9.90
N ASP A 131 -4.10 5.83 -11.17
CA ASP A 131 -3.06 6.67 -11.76
C ASP A 131 -3.50 8.14 -11.79
N LEU A 132 -4.81 8.38 -11.94
CA LEU A 132 -5.43 9.69 -11.99
C LEU A 132 -6.33 9.92 -10.77
N GLN A 133 -6.63 11.17 -10.47
CA GLN A 133 -7.58 11.53 -9.41
C GLN A 133 -8.95 10.87 -9.63
N GLU A 134 -9.40 10.82 -10.88
CA GLU A 134 -10.67 10.20 -11.26
C GLU A 134 -10.67 8.68 -11.01
N ASP A 135 -9.53 8.01 -11.13
CA ASP A 135 -9.44 6.57 -10.85
C ASP A 135 -9.64 6.31 -9.34
N TYR A 136 -9.05 7.13 -8.46
CA TYR A 136 -9.29 7.04 -7.01
C TYR A 136 -10.75 7.26 -6.66
N LYS A 137 -11.40 8.21 -7.33
CA LYS A 137 -12.83 8.44 -7.16
C LYS A 137 -13.65 7.21 -7.58
N LYS A 138 -13.45 6.71 -8.80
CA LYS A 138 -14.16 5.54 -9.33
C LYS A 138 -13.93 4.29 -8.48
N CYS A 139 -12.67 4.04 -8.07
CA CYS A 139 -12.34 2.91 -7.22
C CYS A 139 -13.04 3.02 -5.85
N THR A 140 -13.08 4.20 -5.25
CA THR A 140 -13.79 4.42 -3.98
C THR A 140 -15.29 4.20 -4.14
N GLU A 141 -15.91 4.78 -5.17
CA GLU A 141 -17.34 4.59 -5.48
C GLU A 141 -17.67 3.11 -5.71
N PHE A 142 -16.77 2.40 -6.39
CA PHE A 142 -16.93 0.94 -6.60
C PHE A 142 -16.91 0.18 -5.27
N VAL A 143 -15.95 0.43 -4.37
CA VAL A 143 -15.89 -0.20 -3.05
C VAL A 143 -17.17 0.08 -2.27
N LEU A 144 -17.63 1.32 -2.24
CA LEU A 144 -18.89 1.71 -1.56
C LEU A 144 -20.11 0.99 -2.17
N SER A 145 -20.11 0.78 -3.48
CA SER A 145 -21.18 0.02 -4.16
C SER A 145 -21.17 -1.45 -3.78
N LEU A 146 -19.99 -2.07 -3.65
CA LEU A 146 -19.82 -3.44 -3.15
C LEU A 146 -20.29 -3.58 -1.70
N GLU A 147 -19.93 -2.63 -0.84
CA GLU A 147 -20.40 -2.61 0.55
C GLU A 147 -21.93 -2.63 0.62
N LYS A 148 -22.57 -1.79 -0.19
CA LYS A 148 -24.04 -1.75 -0.30
C LYS A 148 -24.62 -3.05 -0.86
N LYS A 149 -24.05 -3.55 -1.96
CA LYS A 149 -24.49 -4.79 -2.64
C LYS A 149 -24.46 -5.99 -1.68
N HIS A 150 -23.41 -6.10 -0.90
CA HIS A 150 -23.17 -7.24 -0.02
C HIS A 150 -23.61 -7.02 1.44
N SER A 151 -24.14 -5.83 1.78
CA SER A 151 -24.45 -5.47 3.17
C SER A 151 -23.24 -5.71 4.09
N TYR A 152 -22.06 -5.31 3.64
CA TYR A 152 -20.77 -5.44 4.33
C TYR A 152 -20.12 -4.07 4.42
N LYS A 153 -19.32 -3.85 5.45
CA LYS A 153 -18.58 -2.60 5.61
C LYS A 153 -17.12 -2.89 5.97
N PHE A 154 -16.20 -2.46 5.12
CA PHE A 154 -14.77 -2.51 5.44
C PHE A 154 -14.45 -1.62 6.64
N TRP A 155 -13.46 -2.00 7.41
CA TRP A 155 -13.02 -1.20 8.56
C TRP A 155 -12.44 0.16 8.15
N GLY A 156 -11.82 0.25 6.98
CA GLY A 156 -11.24 1.46 6.42
C GLY A 156 -10.73 1.27 5.01
N PHE A 157 -9.84 2.15 4.59
CA PHE A 157 -9.28 2.18 3.24
C PHE A 157 -7.75 2.26 3.27
N ALA A 158 -7.10 1.66 2.28
CA ALA A 158 -5.66 1.77 2.05
C ALA A 158 -5.40 2.37 0.66
N LEU A 159 -4.64 3.47 0.60
CA LEU A 159 -4.33 4.16 -0.65
C LEU A 159 -3.04 3.59 -1.23
N GLY A 160 -3.14 2.88 -2.35
CA GLY A 160 -2.03 2.31 -3.10
C GLY A 160 -1.65 3.15 -4.33
N GLY A 161 -0.47 2.90 -4.89
CA GLY A 161 -0.03 3.50 -6.15
C GLY A 161 0.51 4.92 -6.08
N ILE A 162 0.39 5.63 -4.97
CA ILE A 162 0.72 7.06 -4.81
C ILE A 162 2.10 7.35 -4.22
N ALA A 163 2.83 6.34 -3.78
CA ALA A 163 4.12 6.52 -3.11
C ALA A 163 5.25 7.05 -4.02
N SER A 164 5.09 6.96 -5.34
CA SER A 164 6.13 7.35 -6.30
C SER A 164 5.70 8.53 -7.16
N TYR A 165 6.28 9.71 -6.92
CA TYR A 165 6.04 10.91 -7.72
C TYR A 165 6.31 10.73 -9.21
N LYS A 166 7.19 9.81 -9.60
CA LYS A 166 7.54 9.53 -11.01
C LYS A 166 6.40 8.89 -11.79
N LYS A 167 5.43 8.30 -11.11
CA LYS A 167 4.27 7.64 -11.70
C LYS A 167 3.04 8.55 -11.74
N LEU A 168 3.06 9.69 -11.05
CA LEU A 168 1.91 10.59 -11.03
C LEU A 168 1.78 11.34 -12.36
N ASP A 169 0.59 11.32 -12.92
CA ASP A 169 0.22 12.13 -14.08
C ASP A 169 0.29 13.63 -13.76
N LYS A 170 0.56 14.44 -14.79
CA LYS A 170 0.64 15.90 -14.63
C LYS A 170 -0.66 16.54 -14.14
N SER A 171 -1.80 15.90 -14.36
CA SER A 171 -3.10 16.36 -13.86
C SER A 171 -3.17 16.50 -12.34
N TRP A 172 -2.33 15.76 -11.59
CA TRP A 172 -2.26 15.84 -10.13
C TRP A 172 -1.76 17.18 -9.61
N TYR A 173 -1.03 17.94 -10.42
CA TYR A 173 -0.36 19.16 -10.00
C TYR A 173 -0.38 20.28 -11.05
N LYS A 174 -1.27 20.19 -12.05
CA LYS A 174 -1.36 21.19 -13.14
C LYS A 174 -1.71 22.60 -12.68
N ASP A 175 -2.37 22.71 -11.55
CA ASP A 175 -2.84 23.94 -10.91
C ASP A 175 -1.84 24.52 -9.89
N ILE A 176 -0.64 23.95 -9.80
CA ILE A 176 0.39 24.37 -8.85
C ILE A 176 1.50 25.10 -9.59
N ASP A 177 1.82 26.32 -9.13
CA ASP A 177 3.01 27.02 -9.58
C ASP A 177 4.24 26.51 -8.85
N PHE A 178 5.17 25.94 -9.61
CA PHE A 178 6.42 25.40 -9.10
C PHE A 178 7.59 26.39 -9.12
N ASN A 179 7.37 27.65 -9.43
CA ASN A 179 8.47 28.63 -9.53
C ASN A 179 9.11 28.92 -8.17
N GLU A 180 8.35 28.73 -7.07
CA GLU A 180 8.80 29.01 -5.70
C GLU A 180 9.18 27.77 -4.90
N THR A 181 8.87 26.56 -5.40
CA THR A 181 9.06 25.31 -4.65
C THR A 181 9.86 24.29 -5.45
N GLY A 182 10.65 23.48 -4.75
CA GLY A 182 11.34 22.35 -5.36
C GLY A 182 10.32 21.36 -5.95
N LYS A 183 10.14 21.40 -7.27
CA LYS A 183 9.12 20.64 -8.02
C LYS A 183 9.01 19.17 -7.62
N LYS A 184 10.16 18.53 -7.37
CA LYS A 184 10.23 17.12 -7.07
C LYS A 184 9.62 16.75 -5.71
N ASP A 185 9.90 17.54 -4.69
CA ASP A 185 9.48 17.25 -3.32
C ASP A 185 7.99 17.57 -3.14
N TYR A 186 7.52 18.56 -3.87
CA TYR A 186 6.12 18.96 -3.84
C TYR A 186 5.21 17.93 -4.50
N ILE A 187 5.61 17.39 -5.66
CA ILE A 187 4.83 16.37 -6.38
C ILE A 187 4.65 15.11 -5.52
N SER A 188 5.69 14.68 -4.82
CA SER A 188 5.61 13.49 -3.94
C SER A 188 4.65 13.65 -2.76
N THR A 189 4.32 14.88 -2.41
CA THR A 189 3.43 15.22 -1.30
C THR A 189 1.98 15.44 -1.76
N VAL A 190 1.79 16.07 -2.92
CA VAL A 190 0.48 16.43 -3.45
C VAL A 190 -0.37 15.22 -3.82
N GLY A 191 0.21 14.21 -4.47
CA GLY A 191 -0.51 13.02 -4.90
C GLY A 191 -1.21 12.31 -3.74
N PRO A 192 -0.46 11.87 -2.71
CA PRO A 192 -1.05 11.24 -1.53
C PRO A 192 -2.11 12.09 -0.85
N ALA A 193 -1.86 13.39 -0.68
CA ALA A 193 -2.78 14.31 -0.03
C ALA A 193 -4.10 14.44 -0.81
N ARG A 194 -4.04 14.60 -2.13
CA ARG A 194 -5.24 14.69 -2.98
C ARG A 194 -6.01 13.37 -3.01
N ALA A 195 -5.33 12.23 -3.09
CA ALA A 195 -5.98 10.93 -3.03
C ALA A 195 -6.71 10.74 -1.68
N ALA A 196 -6.06 11.06 -0.56
CA ALA A 196 -6.68 10.98 0.76
C ALA A 196 -7.91 11.88 0.87
N LYS A 197 -7.82 13.11 0.34
CA LYS A 197 -8.94 14.05 0.33
C LYS A 197 -10.13 13.54 -0.48
N ILE A 198 -9.88 13.04 -1.70
CA ILE A 198 -10.93 12.47 -2.55
C ILE A 198 -11.66 11.32 -1.84
N VAL A 199 -10.91 10.39 -1.29
CA VAL A 199 -11.50 9.26 -0.57
C VAL A 199 -12.27 9.74 0.66
N ARG A 200 -11.71 10.65 1.45
CA ARG A 200 -12.37 11.20 2.64
C ARG A 200 -13.69 11.87 2.34
N GLU A 201 -13.77 12.65 1.26
CA GLU A 201 -14.99 13.33 0.84
C GLU A 201 -16.07 12.35 0.39
N LEU A 202 -15.69 11.24 -0.27
CA LEU A 202 -16.66 10.26 -0.78
C LEU A 202 -17.21 9.33 0.30
N ILE A 203 -16.37 8.88 1.26
CA ILE A 203 -16.82 7.94 2.29
C ILE A 203 -17.78 8.56 3.31
N ALA A 204 -17.76 9.89 3.46
CA ALA A 204 -18.63 10.67 4.33
C ALA A 204 -18.74 10.16 5.78
N ASP A 205 -17.73 9.40 6.24
CA ASP A 205 -17.63 8.87 7.60
C ASP A 205 -16.19 8.95 8.13
N ASN A 206 -15.97 8.55 9.39
CA ASN A 206 -14.67 8.67 10.06
C ASN A 206 -13.81 7.40 9.99
N ARG A 207 -14.09 6.48 9.05
CA ARG A 207 -13.26 5.28 8.89
C ARG A 207 -11.79 5.65 8.62
N PRO A 208 -10.85 4.82 9.09
CA PRO A 208 -9.43 5.07 8.84
C PRO A 208 -9.09 5.03 7.37
N ILE A 209 -8.15 5.87 6.98
CA ILE A 209 -7.51 5.87 5.66
C ILE A 209 -6.01 5.73 5.90
N HIS A 210 -5.42 4.66 5.39
CA HIS A 210 -3.99 4.38 5.45
C HIS A 210 -3.32 4.73 4.12
N ALA A 211 -2.29 5.57 4.15
CA ALA A 211 -1.55 5.96 2.95
C ALA A 211 -0.26 5.11 2.81
N LEU A 212 -0.30 4.09 1.93
CA LEU A 212 0.78 3.13 1.74
C LEU A 212 2.06 3.78 1.18
N GLY A 213 3.18 3.56 1.85
CA GLY A 213 4.49 4.06 1.44
C GLY A 213 4.68 5.58 1.57
N CYS A 214 3.76 6.29 2.20
CA CYS A 214 3.70 7.75 2.25
C CYS A 214 4.16 8.35 3.59
N GLY A 215 4.86 7.61 4.42
CA GLY A 215 5.36 8.05 5.73
C GLY A 215 6.63 8.90 5.69
N GLY A 216 7.00 9.48 4.56
CA GLY A 216 8.05 10.48 4.47
C GLY A 216 7.65 11.75 5.21
N TYR A 217 8.62 12.39 5.89
CA TYR A 217 8.34 13.50 6.78
C TYR A 217 7.44 14.62 6.21
N PRO A 218 7.67 15.16 5.00
CA PRO A 218 6.79 16.18 4.43
C PRO A 218 5.37 15.65 4.18
N ASN A 219 5.25 14.34 3.95
CA ASN A 219 3.97 13.72 3.59
C ASN A 219 3.08 13.47 4.81
N ILE A 220 3.67 13.27 6.00
CA ILE A 220 2.90 12.95 7.21
C ILE A 220 1.88 14.05 7.50
N ALA A 221 2.33 15.29 7.62
CA ALA A 221 1.45 16.41 7.93
C ALA A 221 0.40 16.63 6.84
N THR A 222 0.83 16.64 5.57
CA THR A 222 -0.07 16.88 4.42
C THR A 222 -1.13 15.79 4.29
N ASN A 223 -0.74 14.53 4.46
CA ASN A 223 -1.67 13.40 4.41
C ASN A 223 -2.66 13.45 5.57
N TYR A 224 -2.19 13.77 6.78
CA TYR A 224 -3.05 13.91 7.95
C TYR A 224 -4.12 15.00 7.74
N PHE A 225 -3.71 16.20 7.33
CA PHE A 225 -4.65 17.30 7.06
C PHE A 225 -5.58 17.01 5.86
N SER A 226 -5.21 16.10 5.00
CA SER A 226 -6.04 15.64 3.86
C SER A 226 -6.97 14.47 4.23
N GLY A 227 -6.95 14.01 5.47
CA GLY A 227 -7.87 13.00 5.98
C GLY A 227 -7.32 11.58 6.11
N ALA A 228 -6.03 11.34 5.79
CA ALA A 228 -5.38 10.08 6.14
C ALA A 228 -5.18 9.99 7.65
N THR A 229 -5.37 8.80 8.21
CA THR A 229 -5.27 8.55 9.65
C THR A 229 -4.00 7.78 10.03
N SER A 230 -3.38 7.13 9.05
CA SER A 230 -2.13 6.38 9.24
C SER A 230 -1.34 6.29 7.93
N PHE A 231 -0.06 5.99 8.05
CA PHE A 231 0.87 5.87 6.92
C PHE A 231 2.07 5.03 7.30
N ASP A 232 2.71 4.42 6.31
CA ASP A 232 3.95 3.66 6.46
C ASP A 232 5.05 4.22 5.57
N ALA A 233 6.30 3.88 5.87
CA ALA A 233 7.44 4.16 5.01
C ALA A 233 8.58 3.19 5.23
N ALA A 234 9.08 2.61 4.14
CA ALA A 234 10.33 1.86 4.12
C ALA A 234 11.57 2.77 4.07
N SER A 235 11.39 4.09 3.85
CA SER A 235 12.48 5.04 3.66
C SER A 235 13.51 5.07 4.80
N PRO A 236 13.14 5.06 6.10
CA PRO A 236 14.10 5.06 7.17
C PRO A 236 15.01 3.84 7.14
N VAL A 237 14.43 2.65 6.94
CA VAL A 237 15.18 1.38 6.90
C VAL A 237 16.10 1.31 5.68
N ARG A 238 15.61 1.72 4.52
CA ARG A 238 16.41 1.76 3.28
C ARG A 238 17.59 2.72 3.39
N ARG A 239 17.39 3.90 3.96
CA ARG A 239 18.45 4.90 4.14
C ARG A 239 19.57 4.40 5.06
N VAL A 240 19.22 3.64 6.07
CA VAL A 240 20.21 2.99 6.94
C VAL A 240 20.97 1.89 6.21
N GLY A 241 20.26 1.06 5.43
CA GLY A 241 20.85 -0.05 4.66
C GLY A 241 21.78 0.42 3.53
N ASP A 242 21.46 1.56 2.90
CA ASP A 242 22.27 2.11 1.80
C ASP A 242 23.57 2.78 2.26
N GLY A 243 23.87 2.79 3.57
CA GLY A 243 25.10 3.37 4.13
C GLY A 243 25.24 4.88 3.89
N ASN A 244 24.18 5.55 3.46
CA ASN A 244 24.22 6.96 3.09
C ASN A 244 24.02 7.82 4.34
N ALA A 245 25.13 8.03 5.09
CA ALA A 245 25.16 8.80 6.33
C ALA A 245 24.62 10.24 6.17
N GLU A 246 24.64 10.80 4.96
CA GLU A 246 24.05 12.11 4.68
C GLU A 246 22.53 12.09 4.69
N SER A 247 21.89 10.98 4.32
CA SER A 247 20.44 10.84 4.34
C SER A 247 19.85 10.67 5.73
N THR A 248 20.68 10.37 6.74
CA THR A 248 20.27 10.26 8.14
C THR A 248 20.26 11.60 8.89
N LYS A 249 20.65 12.69 8.22
CA LYS A 249 20.68 14.03 8.83
C LYS A 249 19.31 14.64 9.13
N TYR A 250 18.24 14.02 8.68
CA TYR A 250 16.90 14.59 8.77
C TYR A 250 16.05 13.88 9.80
N VAL A 251 16.33 14.15 11.06
CA VAL A 251 15.49 13.66 12.13
C VAL A 251 15.21 14.79 13.10
N PHE A 252 13.93 14.90 13.45
CA PHE A 252 13.51 15.89 14.42
C PHE A 252 14.19 15.71 15.76
N SER A 253 14.79 16.78 16.22
CA SER A 253 15.02 16.99 17.64
C SER A 253 13.70 17.42 18.27
N THR A 254 13.32 16.82 19.38
CA THR A 254 12.16 17.19 20.21
C THR A 254 12.38 18.49 20.96
N THR A 255 13.55 19.09 20.85
CA THR A 255 13.83 20.41 21.38
C THR A 255 13.40 21.46 20.37
N SER A 256 12.84 22.51 20.82
CA SER A 256 12.25 23.68 20.16
C SER A 256 12.39 23.77 18.63
N PRO A 257 11.36 24.18 17.88
CA PRO A 257 11.44 24.36 16.42
C PRO A 257 12.59 25.27 15.97
N ALA A 258 13.03 26.20 16.80
CA ALA A 258 14.17 27.06 16.53
C ALA A 258 15.53 26.35 16.65
N ASP A 259 15.58 25.29 17.45
CA ASP A 259 16.76 24.45 17.67
C ASP A 259 16.65 23.08 16.99
N ALA A 260 15.74 22.91 16.08
CA ALA A 260 15.55 21.67 15.31
C ALA A 260 16.82 21.34 14.51
N LYS A 261 17.87 21.02 15.22
CA LYS A 261 19.04 20.36 14.68
C LYS A 261 18.63 18.94 14.42
N PHE A 262 18.59 18.60 13.17
CA PHE A 262 18.39 17.23 12.75
C PHE A 262 19.48 16.36 13.35
N SER A 263 19.10 15.52 14.29
CA SER A 263 20.05 14.67 14.99
C SER A 263 20.25 13.37 14.24
N LYS A 264 21.48 13.09 13.86
CA LYS A 264 21.88 11.79 13.30
C LYS A 264 21.61 10.60 14.23
N TYR A 265 21.19 10.86 15.47
CA TYR A 265 20.93 9.84 16.48
C TYR A 265 19.49 9.34 16.53
N PHE A 266 18.61 9.91 15.77
CA PHE A 266 17.20 9.60 15.93
C PHE A 266 16.76 8.31 15.23
N VAL A 267 17.45 7.87 14.22
CA VAL A 267 17.12 6.62 13.53
C VAL A 267 17.56 5.46 14.41
N GLY A 268 16.80 5.22 15.48
CA GLY A 268 16.96 4.06 16.33
C GLY A 268 18.33 3.84 16.96
N GLY A 269 19.13 4.90 17.12
CA GLY A 269 20.48 4.77 17.68
C GLY A 269 21.45 4.01 16.77
N ILE A 270 21.07 3.73 15.53
CA ILE A 270 21.94 3.08 14.57
C ILE A 270 22.89 4.14 14.02
N ASN A 271 23.96 4.34 14.73
CA ASN A 271 25.12 5.03 14.21
C ASN A 271 26.13 3.97 13.80
N SER A 272 26.42 3.87 12.53
CA SER A 272 27.43 2.94 12.00
C SER A 272 28.85 3.21 12.51
N ASN A 273 29.01 4.22 13.35
CA ASN A 273 30.28 4.63 13.93
C ASN A 273 30.37 4.43 15.45
N ASN A 274 29.52 3.57 16.03
CA ASN A 274 29.72 3.05 17.36
C ASN A 274 30.01 1.57 17.32
#